data_61d4dd6a2ffa3040468557ae5cf85318
#
_entry.id   61d4dd6a2ffa3040468557ae5cf85318
#
_cell.length_a   1.000
_cell.length_b   1.000
_cell.length_c   1.000
_cell.angle_alpha   90.00
_cell.angle_beta   90.00
_cell.angle_gamma   90.00
#
_symmetry.space_group_name_H-M   'P 1'
#
loop_
_entity.id
_entity.type
_entity.pdbx_description
1 polymer ?
#
loop_
_entity_poly.entity_id
_entity_poly.type
_entity_poly.pdbx_seq_one_letter_code
_entity_poly.pdbx_strand_id
1 'polypeptide(L)'
;MGVAWMMLSLAVPTGVEASAFDSAGYRIAHYRAPTRRAPEGVTRIAPEAAAMLRPGVDALFIDVTPVDSGAAMKPERMTIPGAHWFPESGRGGIDPAVERWLIGGVTRLTAGRADMPVIVFCLADCWMSWNAARRLHRAGYRPVWWLAEGSDGWRDLGLRLAPVRPERNRPQ
;
A
#
# COMPACT_ATOMS: atom_id res chain seq x y z
N MET A 1 1.82 -19.41 -54.58
CA MET A 1 0.68 -19.08 -53.69
C MET A 1 1.27 -18.72 -52.32
N GLY A 2 1.40 -17.42 -52.02
CA GLY A 2 1.92 -16.92 -50.75
C GLY A 2 0.78 -16.53 -49.82
N VAL A 3 0.72 -17.13 -48.66
CA VAL A 3 -0.25 -16.79 -47.63
C VAL A 3 0.33 -15.66 -46.79
N ALA A 4 -0.22 -14.46 -46.93
CA ALA A 4 0.14 -13.31 -46.11
C ALA A 4 -0.51 -13.47 -44.73
N TRP A 5 0.30 -13.61 -43.69
CA TRP A 5 -0.16 -13.55 -42.30
C TRP A 5 -0.36 -12.09 -41.88
N MET A 6 -1.61 -11.72 -41.73
CA MET A 6 -2.00 -10.40 -41.25
C MET A 6 -1.86 -10.41 -39.71
N MET A 7 -0.80 -9.77 -39.21
CA MET A 7 -0.61 -9.54 -37.76
C MET A 7 -1.67 -8.52 -37.31
N LEU A 8 -2.67 -9.01 -36.58
CA LEU A 8 -3.67 -8.16 -35.95
C LEU A 8 -3.03 -7.56 -34.68
N SER A 9 -2.57 -6.32 -34.75
CA SER A 9 -2.07 -5.56 -33.61
C SER A 9 -3.25 -5.14 -32.75
N LEU A 10 -3.49 -5.80 -31.63
CA LEU A 10 -4.47 -5.38 -30.65
C LEU A 10 -3.91 -4.15 -29.92
N ALA A 11 -4.35 -2.98 -30.32
CA ALA A 11 -4.10 -1.73 -29.62
C ALA A 11 -4.82 -1.78 -28.26
N VAL A 12 -4.06 -1.89 -27.18
CA VAL A 12 -4.56 -1.73 -25.81
C VAL A 12 -4.96 -0.27 -25.64
N PRO A 13 -6.18 0.04 -25.17
CA PRO A 13 -6.59 1.43 -24.97
C PRO A 13 -5.75 2.08 -23.88
N THR A 14 -4.80 2.91 -24.28
CA THR A 14 -3.87 3.64 -23.39
C THR A 14 -4.52 4.82 -22.66
N GLY A 15 -5.71 5.25 -23.10
CA GLY A 15 -6.36 6.47 -22.60
C GLY A 15 -6.94 6.41 -21.18
N VAL A 16 -7.38 5.22 -20.71
CA VAL A 16 -8.03 5.10 -19.39
C VAL A 16 -7.01 4.98 -18.25
N GLU A 17 -5.85 4.38 -18.50
CA GLU A 17 -4.80 4.28 -17.48
C GLU A 17 -4.07 5.60 -17.23
N ALA A 18 -3.88 6.42 -18.26
CA ALA A 18 -3.25 7.73 -18.13
C ALA A 18 -4.05 8.69 -17.24
N SER A 19 -5.38 8.63 -17.27
CA SER A 19 -6.27 9.47 -16.45
C SER A 19 -6.37 9.03 -14.98
N ALA A 20 -5.88 7.85 -14.63
CA ALA A 20 -5.94 7.30 -13.27
C ALA A 20 -4.74 7.71 -12.40
N PHE A 21 -3.74 8.37 -12.97
CA PHE A 21 -2.52 8.81 -12.29
C PHE A 21 -2.36 10.33 -12.39
N ASP A 22 -1.80 10.94 -11.34
CA ASP A 22 -1.38 12.33 -11.36
C ASP A 22 0.00 12.50 -12.03
N SER A 23 0.43 13.75 -12.21
CA SER A 23 1.74 14.09 -12.81
C SER A 23 2.94 13.59 -11.99
N ALA A 24 2.76 13.31 -10.69
CA ALA A 24 3.77 12.74 -9.83
C ALA A 24 3.80 11.21 -9.88
N GLY A 25 2.88 10.59 -10.64
CA GLY A 25 2.76 9.15 -10.83
C GLY A 25 2.12 8.42 -9.65
N TYR A 26 1.27 9.10 -8.89
CA TYR A 26 0.40 8.46 -7.90
C TYR A 26 -0.96 8.17 -8.48
N ARG A 27 -1.53 7.03 -8.15
CA ARG A 27 -2.88 6.70 -8.56
C ARG A 27 -3.89 7.53 -7.79
N ILE A 28 -4.78 8.20 -8.54
CA ILE A 28 -5.78 9.15 -7.99
C ILE A 28 -7.21 8.68 -8.16
N ALA A 29 -7.44 7.64 -8.96
CA ALA A 29 -8.77 7.08 -9.22
C ALA A 29 -8.73 5.56 -9.30
N HIS A 30 -9.91 4.91 -9.21
CA HIS A 30 -10.05 3.45 -9.33
C HIS A 30 -9.08 2.69 -8.41
N TYR A 31 -9.05 3.03 -7.13
CA TYR A 31 -8.14 2.43 -6.16
C TYR A 31 -8.31 0.92 -5.97
N ARG A 32 -9.46 0.36 -6.34
CA ARG A 32 -9.73 -1.08 -6.36
C ARG A 32 -9.63 -1.59 -7.78
N ALA A 33 -8.45 -2.03 -8.16
CA ALA A 33 -8.17 -2.58 -9.47
C ALA A 33 -6.92 -3.48 -9.40
N PRO A 34 -6.81 -4.51 -10.24
CA PRO A 34 -5.64 -5.39 -10.26
C PRO A 34 -4.33 -4.61 -10.37
N THR A 35 -3.39 -4.94 -9.50
CA THR A 35 -2.07 -4.34 -9.44
C THR A 35 -1.01 -5.40 -9.75
N ARG A 36 -0.32 -5.26 -10.88
CA ARG A 36 0.61 -6.30 -11.34
C ARG A 36 2.07 -6.05 -10.94
N ARG A 37 2.47 -4.79 -10.82
CA ARG A 37 3.86 -4.41 -10.57
C ARG A 37 3.96 -3.51 -9.34
N ALA A 38 4.96 -3.76 -8.51
CA ALA A 38 5.32 -2.85 -7.44
C ALA A 38 5.79 -1.49 -8.00
N PRO A 39 5.73 -0.40 -7.20
CA PRO A 39 6.36 0.85 -7.56
C PRO A 39 7.86 0.67 -7.77
N GLU A 40 8.45 1.58 -8.54
CA GLU A 40 9.91 1.62 -8.71
C GLU A 40 10.63 1.70 -7.36
N GLY A 41 11.67 0.87 -7.19
CA GLY A 41 12.46 0.75 -5.97
C GLY A 41 11.78 0.03 -4.81
N VAL A 42 10.56 -0.47 -5.00
CA VAL A 42 9.81 -1.27 -4.03
C VAL A 42 9.74 -2.72 -4.49
N THR A 43 9.91 -3.65 -3.57
CA THR A 43 9.80 -5.09 -3.84
C THR A 43 8.43 -5.60 -3.42
N ARG A 44 7.76 -6.38 -4.26
CA ARG A 44 6.56 -7.12 -3.85
C ARG A 44 6.96 -8.26 -2.94
N ILE A 45 6.23 -8.44 -1.83
CA ILE A 45 6.36 -9.57 -0.92
C ILE A 45 5.08 -10.40 -0.95
N ALA A 46 5.21 -11.72 -1.00
CA ALA A 46 4.08 -12.64 -0.93
C ALA A 46 3.57 -12.77 0.52
N PRO A 47 2.27 -13.09 0.73
CA PRO A 47 1.69 -13.25 2.06
C PRO A 47 2.43 -14.27 2.92
N GLU A 48 2.86 -15.40 2.34
CA GLU A 48 3.61 -16.46 3.04
C GLU A 48 4.95 -15.94 3.55
N ALA A 49 5.67 -15.17 2.75
CA ALA A 49 6.95 -14.58 3.15
C ALA A 49 6.75 -13.49 4.22
N ALA A 50 5.71 -12.68 4.10
CA ALA A 50 5.37 -11.69 5.12
C ALA A 50 4.98 -12.34 6.46
N ALA A 51 4.29 -13.48 6.41
CA ALA A 51 3.88 -14.24 7.61
C ALA A 51 5.06 -14.86 8.39
N MET A 52 6.21 -14.99 7.76
CA MET A 52 7.44 -15.45 8.44
C MET A 52 8.16 -14.36 9.24
N LEU A 53 7.75 -13.11 9.07
CA LEU A 53 8.35 -11.96 9.72
C LEU A 53 7.55 -11.56 10.95
N ARG A 54 8.25 -11.15 12.01
CA ARG A 54 7.64 -10.65 13.24
C ARG A 54 7.42 -9.14 13.14
N PRO A 55 6.16 -8.66 13.14
CA PRO A 55 5.86 -7.24 13.11
C PRO A 55 6.53 -6.47 14.25
N GLY A 56 7.16 -5.35 13.93
CA GLY A 56 7.89 -4.51 14.87
C GLY A 56 9.29 -5.00 15.26
N VAL A 57 9.67 -6.22 14.87
CA VAL A 57 11.00 -6.82 15.14
C VAL A 57 11.79 -6.97 13.84
N ASP A 58 11.27 -7.75 12.91
CA ASP A 58 11.95 -8.06 11.64
C ASP A 58 11.56 -7.05 10.54
N ALA A 59 10.35 -6.50 10.62
CA ALA A 59 9.85 -5.45 9.74
C ALA A 59 8.75 -4.63 10.43
N LEU A 60 8.60 -3.38 10.04
CA LEU A 60 7.47 -2.55 10.41
C LEU A 60 6.32 -2.77 9.43
N PHE A 61 5.15 -3.16 9.94
CA PHE A 61 3.95 -3.40 9.13
C PHE A 61 3.05 -2.16 9.15
N ILE A 62 2.76 -1.59 7.98
CA ILE A 62 1.98 -0.36 7.79
C ILE A 62 0.72 -0.67 6.99
N ASP A 63 -0.41 -0.54 7.63
CA ASP A 63 -1.73 -0.61 7.03
C ASP A 63 -2.19 0.80 6.61
N VAL A 64 -2.59 0.98 5.36
CA VAL A 64 -3.10 2.26 4.84
C VAL A 64 -4.55 2.16 4.36
N THR A 65 -5.26 1.12 4.76
CA THR A 65 -6.67 0.93 4.39
C THR A 65 -7.48 2.17 4.81
N PRO A 66 -8.37 2.67 3.95
CA PRO A 66 -9.23 3.80 4.30
C PRO A 66 -10.14 3.49 5.49
N VAL A 67 -10.63 4.53 6.13
CA VAL A 67 -11.73 4.42 7.09
C VAL A 67 -13.01 4.13 6.29
N ASP A 68 -13.81 3.18 6.75
CA ASP A 68 -15.13 2.96 6.19
C ASP A 68 -15.99 4.21 6.39
N SER A 69 -16.64 4.66 5.32
CA SER A 69 -17.44 5.89 5.30
C SER A 69 -18.64 5.91 6.26
N GLY A 70 -18.96 4.77 6.88
CA GLY A 70 -19.98 4.63 7.93
C GLY A 70 -19.40 4.46 9.34
N ALA A 71 -18.07 4.50 9.51
CA ALA A 71 -17.46 4.32 10.82
C ALA A 71 -17.75 5.53 11.72
N ALA A 72 -18.28 5.25 12.90
CA ALA A 72 -18.54 6.23 13.95
C ALA A 72 -17.23 6.89 14.45
N MET A 73 -17.36 7.85 15.36
CA MET A 73 -16.30 8.72 15.89
C MET A 73 -15.00 8.05 16.39
N LYS A 74 -14.95 6.73 16.46
CA LYS A 74 -13.75 5.95 16.84
C LYS A 74 -13.51 4.83 15.84
N PRO A 75 -12.89 5.13 14.69
CA PRO A 75 -12.63 4.12 13.68
C PRO A 75 -11.74 3.01 14.24
N GLU A 76 -12.19 1.78 14.07
CA GLU A 76 -11.48 0.56 14.45
C GLU A 76 -11.58 -0.42 13.28
N ARG A 77 -10.51 -1.16 13.02
CA ARG A 77 -10.53 -2.19 11.99
C ARG A 77 -9.74 -3.42 12.42
N MET A 78 -10.00 -4.53 11.74
CA MET A 78 -9.19 -5.74 11.84
C MET A 78 -8.04 -5.68 10.84
N THR A 79 -6.81 -5.88 11.31
CA THR A 79 -5.59 -5.83 10.50
C THR A 79 -4.61 -6.94 10.89
N ILE A 80 -3.48 -7.04 10.19
CA ILE A 80 -2.38 -7.95 10.56
C ILE A 80 -1.90 -7.61 11.99
N PRO A 81 -1.79 -8.59 12.89
CA PRO A 81 -1.37 -8.32 14.27
C PRO A 81 -0.02 -7.60 14.34
N GLY A 82 0.07 -6.53 15.13
CA GLY A 82 1.26 -5.70 15.25
C GLY A 82 1.47 -4.69 14.14
N ALA A 83 0.56 -4.59 13.18
CA ALA A 83 0.59 -3.52 12.18
C ALA A 83 0.09 -2.20 12.75
N HIS A 84 0.62 -1.10 12.22
CA HIS A 84 0.24 0.28 12.52
C HIS A 84 -0.66 0.82 11.42
N TRP A 85 -1.81 1.40 11.77
CA TRP A 85 -2.79 1.84 10.80
C TRP A 85 -2.73 3.35 10.57
N PHE A 86 -2.42 3.73 9.32
CA PHE A 86 -2.40 5.10 8.80
C PHE A 86 -3.49 5.26 7.74
N PRO A 87 -4.77 5.32 8.11
CA PRO A 87 -5.86 5.39 7.15
C PRO A 87 -5.71 6.58 6.20
N GLU A 88 -6.13 6.39 4.94
CA GLU A 88 -6.15 7.40 3.87
C GLU A 88 -4.76 7.85 3.37
N SER A 89 -3.66 7.49 4.04
CA SER A 89 -2.31 7.95 3.69
C SER A 89 -1.77 7.41 2.35
N GLY A 90 -2.50 6.49 1.75
CA GLY A 90 -2.20 5.94 0.42
C GLY A 90 -2.95 6.60 -0.74
N ARG A 91 -3.78 7.61 -0.52
CA ARG A 91 -4.43 8.31 -1.64
C ARG A 91 -3.40 9.04 -2.51
N GLY A 92 -3.69 9.15 -3.80
CA GLY A 92 -2.98 10.09 -4.68
C GLY A 92 -3.46 11.51 -4.39
N GLY A 93 -2.57 12.51 -4.55
CA GLY A 93 -2.92 13.90 -4.26
C GLY A 93 -3.35 14.16 -2.81
N ILE A 94 -2.77 13.43 -1.86
CA ILE A 94 -3.12 13.59 -0.44
C ILE A 94 -2.71 14.97 0.09
N ASP A 95 -3.41 15.39 1.14
CA ASP A 95 -2.98 16.56 1.90
C ASP A 95 -1.54 16.38 2.41
N PRO A 96 -0.66 17.37 2.24
CA PRO A 96 0.70 17.33 2.76
C PRO A 96 0.79 17.04 4.26
N ALA A 97 -0.23 17.37 5.05
CA ALA A 97 -0.28 17.04 6.47
C ALA A 97 -0.45 15.53 6.69
N VAL A 98 -1.25 14.85 5.86
CA VAL A 98 -1.42 13.38 5.90
C VAL A 98 -0.13 12.68 5.47
N GLU A 99 0.57 13.20 4.45
CA GLU A 99 1.86 12.65 4.05
C GLU A 99 2.92 12.81 5.16
N ARG A 100 3.02 14.00 5.76
CA ARG A 100 3.91 14.22 6.92
C ARG A 100 3.56 13.32 8.10
N TRP A 101 2.29 13.10 8.35
CA TRP A 101 1.84 12.19 9.41
C TRP A 101 2.27 10.75 9.17
N LEU A 102 2.13 10.23 7.94
CA LEU A 102 2.63 8.90 7.59
C LEU A 102 4.15 8.81 7.77
N ILE A 103 4.91 9.71 7.14
CA ILE A 103 6.38 9.67 7.17
C ILE A 103 6.89 9.87 8.59
N GLY A 104 6.40 10.87 9.32
CA GLY A 104 6.78 11.13 10.71
C GLY A 104 6.38 9.99 11.67
N GLY A 105 5.23 9.35 11.43
CA GLY A 105 4.81 8.17 12.16
C GLY A 105 5.76 6.99 11.96
N VAL A 106 6.12 6.70 10.70
CA VAL A 106 7.09 5.64 10.38
C VAL A 106 8.47 5.98 10.96
N THR A 107 8.93 7.24 10.87
CA THR A 107 10.19 7.69 11.48
C THR A 107 10.21 7.44 13.00
N ARG A 108 9.14 7.76 13.69
CA ARG A 108 9.00 7.50 15.13
C ARG A 108 9.03 5.99 15.43
N LEU A 109 8.28 5.20 14.68
CA LEU A 109 8.15 3.75 14.91
C LEU A 109 9.45 2.99 14.59
N THR A 110 10.25 3.49 13.66
CA THR A 110 11.58 2.93 13.35
C THR A 110 12.71 3.53 14.20
N ALA A 111 12.39 4.46 15.10
CA ALA A 111 13.39 5.24 15.84
C ALA A 111 14.41 5.93 14.89
N GLY A 112 13.93 6.43 13.75
CA GLY A 112 14.74 7.09 12.73
C GLY A 112 15.57 6.16 11.84
N ARG A 113 15.46 4.85 12.00
CA ARG A 113 16.21 3.88 11.18
C ARG A 113 15.57 3.72 9.80
N ALA A 114 16.17 4.32 8.78
CA ALA A 114 15.70 4.22 7.40
C ALA A 114 16.01 2.85 6.76
N ASP A 115 16.87 2.05 7.38
CA ASP A 115 17.26 0.70 6.98
C ASP A 115 16.34 -0.40 7.55
N MET A 116 15.44 -0.05 8.48
CA MET A 116 14.46 -0.99 8.99
C MET A 116 13.46 -1.36 7.87
N PRO A 117 13.27 -2.66 7.57
CA PRO A 117 12.32 -3.09 6.56
C PRO A 117 10.90 -2.60 6.87
N VAL A 118 10.21 -2.06 5.86
CA VAL A 118 8.83 -1.60 6.00
C VAL A 118 7.95 -2.36 5.02
N ILE A 119 6.93 -3.06 5.52
CA ILE A 119 5.89 -3.72 4.73
C ILE A 119 4.66 -2.83 4.69
N VAL A 120 4.25 -2.43 3.48
CA VAL A 120 3.07 -1.59 3.28
C VAL A 120 1.96 -2.41 2.64
N PHE A 121 0.77 -2.33 3.20
CA PHE A 121 -0.38 -3.07 2.70
C PHE A 121 -1.72 -2.33 2.91
N CYS A 122 -2.76 -2.88 2.31
CA CYS A 122 -4.16 -2.47 2.41
C CYS A 122 -5.03 -3.74 2.32
N LEU A 123 -6.07 -3.73 1.52
CA LEU A 123 -6.80 -4.90 1.05
C LEU A 123 -6.20 -5.39 -0.28
N ALA A 124 -6.60 -6.57 -0.74
CA ALA A 124 -6.23 -7.05 -2.07
C ALA A 124 -6.66 -6.06 -3.16
N ASP A 125 -5.87 -5.97 -4.23
CA ASP A 125 -6.11 -5.08 -5.37
C ASP A 125 -6.33 -3.60 -5.00
N CYS A 126 -5.70 -3.13 -3.92
CA CYS A 126 -5.84 -1.77 -3.44
C CYS A 126 -4.59 -0.93 -3.74
N TRP A 127 -4.72 0.05 -4.64
CA TRP A 127 -3.64 0.93 -5.05
C TRP A 127 -3.16 1.91 -3.96
N MET A 128 -3.89 2.05 -2.87
CA MET A 128 -3.46 2.93 -1.78
C MET A 128 -2.16 2.43 -1.13
N SER A 129 -2.01 1.12 -0.93
CA SER A 129 -0.77 0.56 -0.42
C SER A 129 0.40 0.71 -1.41
N TRP A 130 0.12 0.64 -2.73
CA TRP A 130 1.09 0.92 -3.77
C TRP A 130 1.61 2.37 -3.69
N ASN A 131 0.69 3.34 -3.58
CA ASN A 131 1.03 4.75 -3.43
C ASN A 131 1.84 5.02 -2.14
N ALA A 132 1.41 4.46 -1.01
CA ALA A 132 2.09 4.65 0.27
C ALA A 132 3.49 4.02 0.27
N ALA A 133 3.66 2.84 -0.33
CA ALA A 133 4.97 2.21 -0.49
C ALA A 133 5.92 3.09 -1.31
N ARG A 134 5.43 3.67 -2.42
CA ARG A 134 6.19 4.64 -3.23
C ARG A 134 6.61 5.87 -2.43
N ARG A 135 5.70 6.43 -1.58
CA ARG A 135 6.02 7.58 -0.72
C ARG A 135 7.13 7.26 0.26
N LEU A 136 7.03 6.15 0.96
CA LEU A 136 8.04 5.74 1.93
C LEU A 136 9.39 5.47 1.26
N HIS A 137 9.39 4.83 0.08
CA HIS A 137 10.61 4.66 -0.69
C HIS A 137 11.23 6.03 -1.09
N ARG A 138 10.41 6.99 -1.56
CA ARG A 138 10.87 8.36 -1.87
C ARG A 138 11.35 9.13 -0.65
N ALA A 139 10.80 8.84 0.53
CA ALA A 139 11.24 9.39 1.81
C ALA A 139 12.55 8.76 2.32
N GLY A 140 13.12 7.78 1.61
CA GLY A 140 14.43 7.22 1.92
C GLY A 140 14.44 5.87 2.62
N TYR A 141 13.28 5.30 2.95
CA TYR A 141 13.21 3.97 3.57
C TYR A 141 13.65 2.88 2.60
N ARG A 142 14.50 1.97 3.05
CA ARG A 142 14.99 0.80 2.29
C ARG A 142 15.41 -0.33 3.22
N PRO A 143 14.84 -1.58 3.03
CA PRO A 143 13.90 -1.94 1.98
C PRO A 143 12.46 -1.52 2.30
N VAL A 144 11.69 -1.16 1.26
CA VAL A 144 10.24 -1.09 1.34
C VAL A 144 9.66 -2.28 0.57
N TRP A 145 8.80 -3.04 1.21
CA TRP A 145 8.07 -4.16 0.63
C TRP A 145 6.60 -3.82 0.52
N TRP A 146 6.01 -4.23 -0.58
CA TRP A 146 4.59 -4.05 -0.85
C TRP A 146 3.88 -5.41 -0.85
N LEU A 147 2.97 -5.60 0.12
CA LEU A 147 2.10 -6.76 0.21
C LEU A 147 0.80 -6.45 -0.55
N ALA A 148 0.77 -6.85 -1.83
CA ALA A 148 -0.31 -6.51 -2.75
C ALA A 148 -1.63 -7.17 -2.39
N GLU A 149 -1.58 -8.39 -1.87
CA GLU A 149 -2.73 -9.17 -1.40
C GLU A 149 -3.29 -8.62 -0.08
N GLY A 150 -2.52 -7.79 0.61
CA GLY A 150 -2.93 -7.09 1.81
C GLY A 150 -3.40 -8.00 2.96
N SER A 151 -4.29 -7.48 3.79
CA SER A 151 -4.89 -8.25 4.87
C SER A 151 -5.81 -9.38 4.38
N ASP A 152 -6.27 -9.33 3.13
CA ASP A 152 -7.05 -10.42 2.53
C ASP A 152 -6.15 -11.64 2.30
N GLY A 153 -4.97 -11.48 1.68
CA GLY A 153 -4.02 -12.57 1.49
C GLY A 153 -3.52 -13.16 2.82
N TRP A 154 -3.37 -12.34 3.86
CA TRP A 154 -3.06 -12.83 5.20
C TRP A 154 -4.17 -13.75 5.74
N ARG A 155 -5.43 -13.33 5.59
CA ARG A 155 -6.60 -14.12 6.01
C ARG A 155 -6.75 -15.41 5.20
N ASP A 156 -6.44 -15.38 3.90
CA ASP A 156 -6.51 -16.54 3.00
C ASP A 156 -5.51 -17.65 3.39
N LEU A 157 -4.42 -17.28 4.09
CA LEU A 157 -3.52 -18.25 4.74
C LEU A 157 -4.09 -18.84 6.05
N GLY A 158 -5.32 -18.49 6.44
CA GLY A 158 -5.92 -18.92 7.70
C GLY A 158 -5.39 -18.18 8.94
N LEU A 159 -4.62 -17.10 8.75
CA LEU A 159 -4.04 -16.33 9.84
C LEU A 159 -5.04 -15.33 10.43
N ARG A 160 -4.97 -15.13 11.74
CA ARG A 160 -5.88 -14.25 12.46
C ARG A 160 -5.53 -12.77 12.20
N LEU A 161 -6.55 -11.94 12.19
CA LEU A 161 -6.43 -10.48 12.25
C LEU A 161 -6.66 -10.02 13.70
N ALA A 162 -6.19 -8.82 14.03
CA ALA A 162 -6.36 -8.17 15.32
C ALA A 162 -6.95 -6.77 15.16
N PRO A 163 -7.70 -6.27 16.17
CA PRO A 163 -8.24 -4.91 16.11
C PRO A 163 -7.10 -3.88 16.22
N VAL A 164 -7.25 -2.79 15.47
CA VAL A 164 -6.33 -1.65 15.48
C VAL A 164 -7.10 -0.34 15.40
N ARG A 165 -6.54 0.70 16.00
CA ARG A 165 -6.99 2.09 15.85
C ARG A 165 -5.99 2.88 15.01
N PRO A 166 -6.43 4.00 14.40
CA PRO A 166 -5.50 4.88 13.69
C PRO A 166 -4.34 5.31 14.58
N GLU A 167 -3.18 5.45 13.97
CA GLU A 167 -2.03 6.04 14.63
C GLU A 167 -2.35 7.45 15.15
N ARG A 168 -1.67 7.83 16.25
CA ARG A 168 -1.89 9.11 16.93
C ARG A 168 -1.62 10.30 16.02
N ASN A 169 -2.18 11.46 16.37
CA ASN A 169 -1.97 12.74 15.67
C ASN A 169 -2.39 12.72 14.19
N ARG A 170 -3.42 11.94 13.84
CA ARG A 170 -4.00 11.97 12.51
C ARG A 170 -4.52 13.39 12.23
N PRO A 171 -4.15 14.01 11.09
CA PRO A 171 -4.77 15.26 10.63
C PRO A 171 -6.28 15.09 10.44
N GLN A 172 -7.03 16.14 10.74
CA GLN A 172 -8.48 16.19 10.52
C GLN A 172 -8.80 16.53 9.07
#